data_588629c6e4479970a463e0021c8a9310
#
_entry.id   588629c6e4479970a463e0021c8a9310
#
_cell.length_a   1.000
_cell.length_b   1.000
_cell.length_c   1.000
_cell.angle_alpha   90.00
_cell.angle_beta   90.00
_cell.angle_gamma   90.00
#
_symmetry.space_group_name_H-M   'P 1'
#
loop_
_entity.id
_entity.type
_entity.pdbx_description
1 polymer ?
#
loop_
_entity_poly.entity_id
_entity_poly.type
_entity_poly.pdbx_seq_one_letter_code
_entity_poly.pdbx_strand_id
1 'polypeptide(L)' 'MSNTILALENRINLLRGRDPVGNARIIRKLERRLRALQKSEI' A
#
# COMPACT_ATOMS: atom_id res chain seq x y z
N MET A 1 -16.46 0.56 -5.92
CA MET A 1 -16.14 0.71 -4.51
C MET A 1 -14.67 0.53 -4.27
N SER A 2 -14.10 1.45 -3.58
CA SER A 2 -12.65 1.53 -3.50
C SER A 2 -12.07 0.91 -2.24
N ASN A 3 -12.63 -0.22 -1.84
CA ASN A 3 -12.09 -0.96 -0.71
C ASN A 3 -10.66 -1.42 -0.95
N THR A 4 -10.28 -1.55 -2.22
CA THR A 4 -8.94 -1.98 -2.58
C THR A 4 -7.90 -0.97 -2.14
N ILE A 5 -8.18 0.33 -2.31
CA ILE A 5 -7.26 1.38 -1.90
C ILE A 5 -7.12 1.38 -0.38
N LEU A 6 -8.23 1.31 0.31
CA LEU A 6 -8.23 1.29 1.77
C LEU A 6 -7.49 0.06 2.30
N ALA A 7 -7.72 -1.10 1.68
CA ALA A 7 -7.06 -2.34 2.07
C ALA A 7 -5.54 -2.24 1.88
N LEU A 8 -5.10 -1.64 0.79
CA LEU A 8 -3.68 -1.45 0.52
C LEU A 8 -3.06 -0.49 1.53
N GLU A 9 -3.74 0.59 1.83
CA GLU A 9 -3.26 1.56 2.82
C GLU A 9 -3.11 0.91 4.19
N ASN A 10 -4.11 0.15 4.61
CA ASN A 10 -4.06 -0.55 5.89
C ASN A 10 -2.92 -1.55 5.95
N ARG A 11 -2.70 -2.26 4.86
CA ARG A 11 -1.63 -3.24 4.78
C ARG A 11 -0.26 -2.58 4.84
N ILE A 12 -0.10 -1.48 4.13
CA ILE A 12 1.15 -0.73 4.15
C ILE A 12 1.44 -0.23 5.56
N ASN A 13 0.44 0.33 6.22
CA ASN A 13 0.60 0.83 7.58
C ASN A 13 0.98 -0.28 8.55
N LEU A 14 0.35 -1.43 8.41
CA LEU A 14 0.63 -2.58 9.25
C LEU A 14 2.07 -3.07 9.06
N LEU A 15 2.49 -3.21 7.82
CA LEU A 15 3.86 -3.68 7.51
C LEU A 15 4.91 -2.67 7.98
N ARG A 16 4.60 -1.40 7.83
CA ARG A 16 5.50 -0.33 8.25
C ARG A 16 5.65 -0.29 9.76
N GLY A 17 4.57 -0.57 10.47
CA GLY A 17 4.58 -0.62 11.93
C GLY A 17 5.30 -1.84 12.48
N ARG A 18 5.28 -2.94 11.74
CA ARG A 18 5.88 -4.19 12.20
C ARG A 18 7.39 -4.23 11.95
N ASP A 19 7.79 -4.07 10.71
CA ASP A 19 9.19 -4.18 10.34
C ASP A 19 9.42 -3.37 9.07
N PRO A 20 9.63 -2.05 9.21
CA PRO A 20 9.78 -1.20 8.03
C PRO A 20 11.00 -1.55 7.18
N VAL A 21 12.05 -2.03 7.81
CA VAL A 21 13.27 -2.39 7.08
C VAL A 21 13.09 -3.72 6.35
N GLY A 22 12.62 -4.73 7.06
CA GLY A 22 12.42 -6.06 6.47
C GLY A 22 11.32 -6.05 5.41
N ASN A 23 10.33 -5.19 5.58
CA ASN A 23 9.20 -5.12 4.66
C ASN A 23 9.35 -4.02 3.60
N ALA A 24 10.51 -3.40 3.51
CA ALA A 24 10.72 -2.26 2.61
C ALA A 24 10.34 -2.56 1.17
N ARG A 25 10.71 -3.73 0.66
CA ARG A 25 10.39 -4.12 -0.71
C ARG A 25 8.90 -4.30 -0.92
N ILE A 26 8.25 -4.95 0.04
CA ILE A 26 6.82 -5.21 -0.04
C ILE A 26 6.06 -3.89 0.05
N ILE A 27 6.46 -3.02 0.97
CA ILE A 27 5.84 -1.70 1.13
C ILE A 27 5.95 -0.90 -0.16
N ARG A 28 7.12 -0.89 -0.76
CA ARG A 28 7.36 -0.17 -2.01
C ARG A 28 6.47 -0.69 -3.13
N LYS A 29 6.33 -2.00 -3.23
CA LYS A 29 5.49 -2.63 -4.22
C LYS A 29 4.02 -2.25 -4.02
N LEU A 30 3.57 -2.28 -2.79
CA LEU A 30 2.19 -1.93 -2.46
C LEU A 30 1.92 -0.44 -2.69
N GLU A 31 2.87 0.41 -2.35
CA GLU A 31 2.74 1.85 -2.59
C GLU A 31 2.63 2.17 -4.08
N ARG A 32 3.39 1.47 -4.89
CA ARG A 32 3.33 1.62 -6.34
C ARG A 32 1.94 1.24 -6.86
N ARG A 33 1.41 0.14 -6.35
CA ARG A 33 0.09 -0.32 -6.74
C ARG A 33 -0.99 0.64 -6.28
N LEU A 34 -0.85 1.13 -5.06
CA LEU A 34 -1.77 2.11 -4.50
C LEU A 34 -1.82 3.38 -5.35
N ARG A 35 -0.67 3.87 -5.73
CA ARG A 35 -0.58 5.07 -6.57
C ARG A 35 -1.25 4.85 -7.93
N ALA A 36 -1.05 3.68 -8.52
CA ALA A 36 -1.68 3.35 -9.79
C ALA A 36 -3.19 3.32 -9.69
N LEU A 37 -3.72 2.76 -8.60
CA LEU A 37 -5.15 2.71 -8.38
C LEU A 37 -5.73 4.11 -8.14
N GLN A 38 -5.05 4.93 -7.37
CA GLN A 38 -5.49 6.30 -7.11
C GLN A 38 -5.52 7.10 -8.40
N LYS A 39 -4.56 6.87 -9.25
CA LYS A 39 -4.48 7.56 -10.52
C LYS A 39 -5.61 7.15 -11.47
N SER A 40 -6.00 5.89 -11.43
CA SER A 40 -7.03 5.38 -12.32
C SER A 40 -8.43 5.74 -11.84
N GLU A 41 -8.59 6.20 -10.63
CA GLU A 41 -9.89 6.55 -10.08
C GLU A 41 -10.35 7.97 -10.41
N ILE A 42 -9.59 8.73 -11.10
CA ILE A 42 -9.96 10.11 -11.46
C ILE A 42 -10.96 10.18 -12.65
#